data_72aaf686685edd417e640cbb051cbb84
#
_entry.id   72aaf686685edd417e640cbb051cbb84
#
_cell.length_a   1.000
_cell.length_b   1.000
_cell.length_c   1.000
_cell.angle_alpha   90.00
_cell.angle_beta   90.00
_cell.angle_gamma   90.00
#
_symmetry.space_group_name_H-M   'P 1'
#
loop_
_entity.id
_entity.type
_entity.pdbx_description
1 polymer ?
#
loop_
_entity_poly.entity_id
_entity_poly.type
_entity_poly.pdbx_seq_one_letter_code
_entity_poly.pdbx_strand_id
1 'polypeptide(L)'
;NWMYDTFYKPDKKGELPEYMYYLACLVQENPFIDPDYIEGLKTTKDKVKRERLLKGNWEYDDNPNALCSHDAICEIFGNKISIKTGTNYITGDVARFGADYARLAVWDGWHIIELQCFPVSKTTDIQTWIINKQKKYRIPNHKCIVDEDGVGGGVVDNCDIQGFVNNSTPFNGENYQNLQTQCGYKLADRINATEVGIDEDLISTADKEEIIRELEQLQTWKADSDGKLK
;
A
#
# COMPACT_ATOMS: atom_id res chain seq x y z
N ASN A 1 -10.85 11.48 -13.21
CA ASN A 1 -12.15 12.18 -13.30
C ASN A 1 -11.90 13.69 -13.12
N TRP A 2 -12.16 14.48 -14.18
CA TRP A 2 -11.82 15.92 -14.18
C TRP A 2 -12.43 16.69 -12.97
N MET A 3 -13.63 16.37 -12.53
CA MET A 3 -14.24 17.01 -11.34
C MET A 3 -13.49 16.67 -10.07
N TYR A 4 -13.07 15.42 -9.91
CA TYR A 4 -12.25 14.99 -8.79
C TYR A 4 -10.92 15.76 -8.75
N ASP A 5 -10.22 15.82 -9.89
CA ASP A 5 -8.90 16.44 -9.96
C ASP A 5 -8.95 17.98 -9.89
N THR A 6 -10.03 18.60 -10.40
CA THR A 6 -10.14 20.06 -10.45
C THR A 6 -10.74 20.68 -9.19
N PHE A 7 -11.66 19.99 -8.53
CA PHE A 7 -12.41 20.54 -7.39
C PHE A 7 -12.18 19.78 -6.09
N TYR A 8 -12.49 18.48 -6.06
CA TYR A 8 -12.49 17.71 -4.82
C TYR A 8 -11.10 17.61 -4.18
N LYS A 9 -10.09 17.17 -4.94
CA LYS A 9 -8.74 16.96 -4.43
C LYS A 9 -8.04 18.26 -4.00
N PRO A 10 -8.13 19.38 -4.77
CA PRO A 10 -7.60 20.66 -4.31
C PRO A 10 -8.34 21.22 -3.07
N ASP A 11 -9.67 21.05 -2.98
CA ASP A 11 -10.45 21.45 -1.81
C ASP A 11 -9.97 20.73 -0.55
N LYS A 12 -9.80 19.42 -0.61
CA LYS A 12 -9.28 18.60 0.50
C LYS A 12 -7.89 19.03 0.98
N LYS A 13 -7.07 19.58 0.07
CA LYS A 13 -5.73 20.07 0.38
C LYS A 13 -5.70 21.55 0.80
N GLY A 14 -6.82 22.26 0.71
CA GLY A 14 -6.86 23.71 0.94
C GLY A 14 -6.14 24.49 -0.17
N GLU A 15 -6.00 23.93 -1.35
CA GLU A 15 -5.32 24.48 -2.52
C GLU A 15 -6.30 25.01 -3.59
N LEU A 16 -7.61 25.00 -3.29
CA LEU A 16 -8.61 25.46 -4.25
C LEU A 16 -8.49 26.98 -4.45
N PRO A 17 -8.43 27.49 -5.69
CA PRO A 17 -8.37 28.92 -5.95
C PRO A 17 -9.57 29.68 -5.36
N GLU A 18 -9.38 30.92 -4.88
CA GLU A 18 -10.43 31.74 -4.23
C GLU A 18 -11.70 31.96 -5.07
N TYR A 19 -11.59 31.88 -6.41
CA TYR A 19 -12.74 32.01 -7.31
C TYR A 19 -13.48 30.68 -7.55
N MET A 20 -13.02 29.60 -6.94
CA MET A 20 -13.63 28.28 -7.00
C MET A 20 -13.98 27.78 -5.60
N TYR A 21 -15.04 27.03 -5.47
CA TYR A 21 -15.35 26.30 -4.25
C TYR A 21 -15.99 24.95 -4.58
N TYR A 22 -15.78 24.01 -3.68
CA TYR A 22 -16.40 22.70 -3.74
C TYR A 22 -17.51 22.65 -2.68
N LEU A 23 -18.72 22.26 -3.10
CA LEU A 23 -19.85 22.04 -2.22
C LEU A 23 -20.27 20.57 -2.33
N ALA A 24 -20.12 19.83 -1.24
CA ALA A 24 -20.65 18.48 -1.14
C ALA A 24 -22.17 18.56 -0.89
N CYS A 25 -22.93 17.97 -1.80
CA CYS A 25 -24.39 17.81 -1.64
C CYS A 25 -24.71 16.33 -1.68
N LEU A 26 -25.15 15.77 -0.56
CA LEU A 26 -25.55 14.37 -0.50
C LEU A 26 -26.99 14.20 -0.98
N VAL A 27 -27.27 13.03 -1.54
CA VAL A 27 -28.60 12.72 -2.07
C VAL A 27 -29.71 12.86 -1.01
N GLN A 28 -29.41 12.51 0.24
CA GLN A 28 -30.34 12.61 1.36
C GLN A 28 -30.60 14.06 1.84
N GLU A 29 -29.82 15.03 1.40
CA GLU A 29 -30.00 16.45 1.71
C GLU A 29 -30.93 17.15 0.74
N ASN A 30 -31.31 16.47 -0.36
CA ASN A 30 -32.27 16.99 -1.31
C ASN A 30 -33.71 16.66 -0.85
N PRO A 31 -34.51 17.68 -0.44
CA PRO A 31 -35.86 17.46 0.08
C PRO A 31 -36.86 17.00 -0.97
N PHE A 32 -36.49 17.05 -2.25
CA PHE A 32 -37.37 16.64 -3.37
C PHE A 32 -37.03 15.25 -3.91
N ILE A 33 -36.09 14.53 -3.27
CA ILE A 33 -35.72 13.20 -3.73
C ILE A 33 -36.77 12.17 -3.28
N ASP A 34 -37.05 11.21 -4.16
CA ASP A 34 -37.92 10.10 -3.82
C ASP A 34 -37.29 9.23 -2.74
N PRO A 35 -37.93 8.96 -1.60
CA PRO A 35 -37.42 8.06 -0.57
C PRO A 35 -37.07 6.67 -1.10
N ASP A 36 -37.81 6.15 -2.07
CA ASP A 36 -37.57 4.84 -2.67
C ASP A 36 -36.24 4.82 -3.43
N TYR A 37 -35.83 5.95 -4.01
CA TYR A 37 -34.52 6.08 -4.64
C TYR A 37 -33.37 5.94 -3.61
N ILE A 38 -33.51 6.61 -2.45
CA ILE A 38 -32.53 6.52 -1.36
C ILE A 38 -32.43 5.08 -0.85
N GLU A 39 -33.59 4.42 -0.66
CA GLU A 39 -33.62 3.03 -0.20
C GLU A 39 -33.01 2.08 -1.25
N GLY A 40 -33.27 2.32 -2.51
CA GLY A 40 -32.64 1.61 -3.63
C GLY A 40 -31.10 1.77 -3.63
N LEU A 41 -30.58 2.95 -3.29
CA LEU A 41 -29.14 3.17 -3.15
C LEU A 41 -28.56 2.41 -1.95
N LYS A 42 -29.25 2.37 -0.80
CA LYS A 42 -28.81 1.63 0.38
C LYS A 42 -28.72 0.13 0.14
N THR A 43 -29.66 -0.41 -0.64
CA THR A 43 -29.76 -1.85 -0.90
C THR A 43 -29.01 -2.30 -2.15
N THR A 44 -28.44 -1.37 -2.93
CA THR A 44 -27.68 -1.72 -4.14
C THR A 44 -26.46 -2.56 -3.81
N LYS A 45 -26.21 -3.59 -4.64
CA LYS A 45 -25.00 -4.42 -4.54
C LYS A 45 -23.75 -3.71 -5.10
N ASP A 46 -23.95 -2.66 -5.89
CA ASP A 46 -22.89 -1.84 -6.44
C ASP A 46 -22.35 -0.91 -5.33
N LYS A 47 -21.23 -1.32 -4.74
CA LYS A 47 -20.57 -0.56 -3.67
C LYS A 47 -20.11 0.82 -4.13
N VAL A 48 -19.53 0.94 -5.34
CA VAL A 48 -19.07 2.21 -5.91
C VAL A 48 -20.22 3.20 -6.00
N LYS A 49 -21.34 2.75 -6.56
CA LYS A 49 -22.54 3.57 -6.70
C LYS A 49 -23.06 4.01 -5.34
N ARG A 50 -23.09 3.12 -4.37
CA ARG A 50 -23.53 3.43 -2.99
C ARG A 50 -22.58 4.45 -2.32
N GLU A 51 -21.28 4.22 -2.35
CA GLU A 51 -20.30 5.12 -1.74
C GLU A 51 -20.31 6.50 -2.39
N ARG A 52 -20.30 6.56 -3.72
CA ARG A 52 -20.31 7.84 -4.45
C ARG A 52 -21.60 8.62 -4.33
N LEU A 53 -22.74 7.98 -4.54
CA LEU A 53 -24.04 8.66 -4.59
C LEU A 53 -24.68 8.84 -3.22
N LEU A 54 -24.53 7.87 -2.31
CA LEU A 54 -25.15 7.96 -0.98
C LEU A 54 -24.27 8.68 0.02
N LYS A 55 -22.94 8.46 -0.02
CA LYS A 55 -21.99 9.02 0.95
C LYS A 55 -21.13 10.15 0.39
N GLY A 56 -21.22 10.43 -0.91
CA GLY A 56 -20.39 11.46 -1.54
C GLY A 56 -18.89 11.11 -1.55
N ASN A 57 -18.54 9.84 -1.39
CA ASN A 57 -17.17 9.37 -1.37
C ASN A 57 -16.62 9.29 -2.81
N TRP A 58 -15.87 10.29 -3.21
CA TRP A 58 -15.26 10.39 -4.53
C TRP A 58 -14.00 9.54 -4.67
N GLU A 59 -13.41 9.15 -3.56
CA GLU A 59 -12.17 8.35 -3.54
C GLU A 59 -12.45 6.85 -3.70
N TYR A 60 -13.70 6.46 -3.50
CA TYR A 60 -14.08 5.06 -3.67
C TYR A 60 -14.12 4.66 -5.15
N ASP A 61 -13.16 3.86 -5.56
CA ASP A 61 -13.11 3.23 -6.88
C ASP A 61 -13.01 1.72 -6.70
N ASP A 62 -14.02 1.01 -7.18
CA ASP A 62 -14.04 -0.46 -7.16
C ASP A 62 -13.49 -0.94 -8.51
N ASN A 63 -12.17 -0.94 -8.63
CA ASN A 63 -11.51 -1.51 -9.78
C ASN A 63 -11.67 -3.04 -9.73
N PRO A 64 -12.40 -3.68 -10.64
CA PRO A 64 -12.62 -5.13 -10.60
C PRO A 64 -11.32 -5.93 -10.77
N ASN A 65 -10.26 -5.28 -11.22
CA ASN A 65 -8.95 -5.89 -11.35
C ASN A 65 -8.04 -5.62 -10.13
N ALA A 66 -8.46 -4.78 -9.18
CA ALA A 66 -7.66 -4.52 -7.98
C ALA A 66 -7.51 -5.80 -7.15
N LEU A 67 -6.29 -6.08 -6.72
CA LEU A 67 -6.00 -7.21 -5.84
C LEU A 67 -6.46 -6.92 -4.41
N CYS A 68 -6.38 -5.67 -3.96
CA CYS A 68 -6.82 -5.23 -2.65
C CYS A 68 -8.09 -4.38 -2.76
N SER A 69 -9.06 -4.57 -1.87
CA SER A 69 -10.16 -3.62 -1.73
C SER A 69 -9.68 -2.35 -1.06
N HIS A 70 -10.20 -1.19 -1.47
CA HIS A 70 -9.86 0.09 -0.85
C HIS A 70 -10.10 0.09 0.67
N ASP A 71 -11.21 -0.49 1.13
CA ASP A 71 -11.53 -0.59 2.55
C ASP A 71 -10.45 -1.39 3.30
N ALA A 72 -10.01 -2.55 2.76
CA ALA A 72 -8.98 -3.36 3.37
C ALA A 72 -7.62 -2.64 3.42
N ILE A 73 -7.28 -1.85 2.38
CA ILE A 73 -6.09 -1.00 2.39
C ILE A 73 -6.18 0.04 3.51
N CYS A 74 -7.32 0.71 3.66
CA CYS A 74 -7.51 1.70 4.71
C CYS A 74 -7.44 1.09 6.13
N GLU A 75 -7.88 -0.16 6.28
CA GLU A 75 -7.86 -0.87 7.56
C GLU A 75 -6.47 -1.26 8.05
N ILE A 76 -5.43 -1.29 7.19
CA ILE A 76 -4.06 -1.60 7.66
C ILE A 76 -3.54 -0.56 8.66
N PHE A 77 -4.02 0.69 8.58
CA PHE A 77 -3.57 1.77 9.45
C PHE A 77 -4.28 1.71 10.80
N GLY A 78 -3.48 1.53 11.85
CA GLY A 78 -4.00 1.35 13.21
C GLY A 78 -4.65 -0.03 13.46
N ASN A 79 -4.45 -0.99 12.58
CA ASN A 79 -4.98 -2.35 12.72
C ASN A 79 -4.39 -3.07 13.94
N LYS A 80 -5.19 -3.24 14.99
CA LYS A 80 -4.78 -3.89 16.24
C LYS A 80 -4.90 -5.42 16.22
N ILE A 81 -5.60 -5.97 15.22
CA ILE A 81 -5.83 -7.42 15.08
C ILE A 81 -4.90 -8.08 14.07
N SER A 82 -3.97 -7.31 13.47
CA SER A 82 -2.94 -7.85 12.59
C SER A 82 -2.12 -8.95 13.26
N ILE A 83 -1.60 -9.87 12.44
CA ILE A 83 -0.87 -11.04 12.93
C ILE A 83 0.51 -10.62 13.43
N LYS A 84 0.72 -10.69 14.74
CA LYS A 84 2.02 -10.57 15.40
C LYS A 84 2.49 -11.96 15.85
N THR A 85 3.70 -12.33 15.50
CA THR A 85 4.23 -13.68 15.75
C THR A 85 5.39 -13.71 16.75
N GLY A 86 5.88 -12.54 17.17
CA GLY A 86 7.12 -12.40 17.93
C GLY A 86 8.38 -12.70 17.10
N THR A 87 8.22 -12.90 15.79
CA THR A 87 9.33 -13.08 14.86
C THR A 87 9.49 -11.84 14.00
N ASN A 88 10.65 -11.21 14.11
CA ASN A 88 10.91 -9.96 13.42
C ASN A 88 11.64 -10.17 12.10
N TYR A 89 11.34 -9.30 11.14
CA TYR A 89 11.92 -9.25 9.80
C TYR A 89 12.29 -7.81 9.45
N ILE A 90 13.22 -7.63 8.52
CA ILE A 90 13.50 -6.35 7.88
C ILE A 90 13.19 -6.50 6.39
N THR A 91 12.46 -5.53 5.84
CA THR A 91 12.33 -5.37 4.39
C THR A 91 12.73 -3.96 4.00
N GLY A 92 13.21 -3.79 2.78
CA GLY A 92 13.59 -2.47 2.29
C GLY A 92 13.67 -2.38 0.79
N ASP A 93 13.27 -1.20 0.30
CA ASP A 93 13.55 -0.73 -1.03
C ASP A 93 14.68 0.30 -0.95
N VAL A 94 15.77 0.06 -1.70
CA VAL A 94 16.99 0.85 -1.63
C VAL A 94 17.10 1.77 -2.83
N ALA A 95 16.78 3.03 -2.64
CA ALA A 95 17.03 4.07 -3.64
C ALA A 95 18.32 4.86 -3.31
N ARG A 96 18.99 5.41 -4.34
CA ARG A 96 20.20 6.23 -4.18
C ARG A 96 20.17 7.44 -5.10
N PHE A 97 20.34 8.64 -4.52
CA PHE A 97 20.53 9.89 -5.26
C PHE A 97 19.56 10.11 -6.43
N GLY A 98 18.26 10.07 -6.18
CA GLY A 98 17.23 10.29 -7.20
C GLY A 98 15.98 10.96 -6.62
N ALA A 99 14.92 10.92 -7.38
CA ALA A 99 13.59 11.34 -6.93
C ALA A 99 12.93 10.30 -5.99
N ASP A 100 13.47 9.07 -5.95
CA ASP A 100 12.92 7.96 -5.19
C ASP A 100 13.54 7.89 -3.80
N TYR A 101 12.72 7.66 -2.80
CA TYR A 101 13.12 7.53 -1.41
C TYR A 101 13.42 6.06 -1.10
N ALA A 102 14.51 5.81 -0.34
CA ALA A 102 14.69 4.49 0.23
C ALA A 102 13.76 4.33 1.44
N ARG A 103 13.07 3.20 1.52
CA ARG A 103 12.14 2.88 2.60
C ARG A 103 12.48 1.52 3.20
N LEU A 104 12.61 1.49 4.52
CA LEU A 104 12.89 0.28 5.26
C LEU A 104 11.88 0.10 6.38
N ALA A 105 11.43 -1.14 6.57
CA ALA A 105 10.48 -1.50 7.60
C ALA A 105 10.99 -2.64 8.48
N VAL A 106 10.66 -2.59 9.78
CA VAL A 106 10.78 -3.72 10.70
C VAL A 106 9.39 -4.26 10.95
N TRP A 107 9.23 -5.55 10.79
CA TRP A 107 7.98 -6.28 10.97
C TRP A 107 8.03 -7.18 12.20
N ASP A 108 6.89 -7.32 12.88
CA ASP A 108 6.58 -8.44 13.76
C ASP A 108 5.46 -9.26 13.10
N GLY A 109 5.82 -10.38 12.49
CA GLY A 109 4.92 -11.13 11.64
C GLY A 109 4.42 -10.29 10.46
N TRP A 110 3.15 -9.92 10.45
CA TRP A 110 2.52 -9.08 9.42
C TRP A 110 2.21 -7.66 9.92
N HIS A 111 2.82 -7.25 11.02
CA HIS A 111 2.65 -5.91 11.57
C HIS A 111 3.94 -5.10 11.47
N ILE A 112 3.89 -3.91 10.87
CA ILE A 112 5.02 -2.99 10.82
C ILE A 112 5.14 -2.29 12.16
N ILE A 113 6.29 -2.48 12.83
CA ILE A 113 6.60 -1.89 14.13
C ILE A 113 7.63 -0.75 14.08
N GLU A 114 8.35 -0.63 12.96
CA GLU A 114 9.18 0.54 12.64
C GLU A 114 9.16 0.76 11.13
N LEU A 115 9.11 2.01 10.72
CA LEU A 115 9.22 2.45 9.33
C LEU A 115 10.21 3.60 9.25
N GLN A 116 11.13 3.56 8.28
CA GLN A 116 12.10 4.61 8.04
C GLN A 116 12.12 4.98 6.58
N CYS A 117 11.90 6.25 6.30
CA CYS A 117 12.08 6.86 4.99
C CYS A 117 13.40 7.64 4.95
N PHE A 118 14.17 7.47 3.88
CA PHE A 118 15.39 8.20 3.59
C PHE A 118 15.21 8.99 2.30
N PRO A 119 14.91 10.28 2.36
CA PRO A 119 14.71 11.12 1.17
C PRO A 119 15.97 11.25 0.30
N VAL A 120 17.13 11.28 0.96
CA VAL A 120 18.46 11.23 0.33
C VAL A 120 19.33 10.37 1.22
N SER A 121 19.82 9.26 0.70
CA SER A 121 20.64 8.35 1.49
C SER A 121 21.92 7.95 0.80
N LYS A 122 22.96 7.77 1.63
CA LYS A 122 24.10 6.95 1.25
C LYS A 122 23.77 5.50 1.59
N THR A 123 24.28 4.56 0.82
CA THR A 123 24.14 3.13 1.14
C THR A 123 24.66 2.80 2.55
N THR A 124 25.66 3.53 3.04
CA THR A 124 26.18 3.40 4.40
C THR A 124 25.18 3.76 5.50
N ASP A 125 24.28 4.69 5.24
CA ASP A 125 23.24 5.09 6.22
C ASP A 125 22.20 3.98 6.34
N ILE A 126 21.83 3.39 5.19
CA ILE A 126 20.92 2.24 5.11
C ILE A 126 21.52 1.02 5.81
N GLN A 127 22.79 0.69 5.52
CA GLN A 127 23.52 -0.40 6.17
C GLN A 127 23.59 -0.22 7.69
N THR A 128 23.90 1.00 8.13
CA THR A 128 23.94 1.34 9.56
C THR A 128 22.58 1.14 10.23
N TRP A 129 21.52 1.56 9.57
CA TRP A 129 20.16 1.38 10.07
C TRP A 129 19.82 -0.12 10.18
N ILE A 130 20.07 -0.92 9.14
CA ILE A 130 19.82 -2.37 9.14
C ILE A 130 20.55 -3.05 10.29
N ILE A 131 21.86 -2.82 10.42
CA ILE A 131 22.69 -3.42 11.47
C ILE A 131 22.19 -3.04 12.87
N ASN A 132 21.77 -1.79 13.07
CA ASN A 132 21.22 -1.34 14.35
C ASN A 132 19.89 -2.04 14.67
N LYS A 133 19.00 -2.22 13.67
CA LYS A 133 17.72 -2.89 13.86
C LYS A 133 17.89 -4.40 14.04
N GLN A 134 18.82 -5.03 13.33
CA GLN A 134 19.20 -6.42 13.58
C GLN A 134 19.62 -6.64 15.04
N LYS A 135 20.47 -5.77 15.59
CA LYS A 135 20.89 -5.83 16.99
C LYS A 135 19.74 -5.58 17.96
N LYS A 136 18.94 -4.54 17.72
CA LYS A 136 17.81 -4.14 18.59
C LYS A 136 16.78 -5.26 18.71
N TYR A 137 16.38 -5.86 17.58
CA TYR A 137 15.31 -6.85 17.50
C TYR A 137 15.81 -8.29 17.37
N ARG A 138 17.14 -8.51 17.43
CA ARG A 138 17.79 -9.83 17.27
C ARG A 138 17.37 -10.52 15.96
N ILE A 139 17.39 -9.77 14.88
CA ILE A 139 16.99 -10.27 13.55
C ILE A 139 18.21 -10.88 12.86
N PRO A 140 18.18 -12.18 12.50
CA PRO A 140 19.27 -12.80 11.77
C PRO A 140 19.29 -12.36 10.30
N ASN A 141 20.45 -12.45 9.65
CA ASN A 141 20.68 -11.99 8.29
C ASN A 141 19.65 -12.52 7.28
N HIS A 142 19.30 -13.81 7.39
CA HIS A 142 18.35 -14.46 6.48
C HIS A 142 16.88 -13.99 6.63
N LYS A 143 16.58 -13.13 7.62
CA LYS A 143 15.28 -12.47 7.83
C LYS A 143 15.32 -10.98 7.47
N CYS A 144 16.40 -10.54 6.84
CA CYS A 144 16.55 -9.20 6.30
C CYS A 144 16.59 -9.31 4.79
N ILE A 145 15.67 -8.64 4.10
CA ILE A 145 15.52 -8.70 2.65
C ILE A 145 15.42 -7.29 2.11
N VAL A 146 16.24 -6.95 1.14
CA VAL A 146 16.13 -5.67 0.42
C VAL A 146 16.11 -5.92 -1.09
N ASP A 147 15.54 -4.98 -1.85
CA ASP A 147 15.59 -5.04 -3.30
C ASP A 147 17.06 -5.04 -3.75
N GLU A 148 17.44 -6.09 -4.50
CA GLU A 148 18.80 -6.27 -5.00
C GLU A 148 18.99 -5.61 -6.37
N ASP A 149 17.90 -5.33 -7.08
CA ASP A 149 17.97 -4.73 -8.41
C ASP A 149 18.59 -3.32 -8.31
N GLY A 150 19.71 -3.12 -8.99
CA GLY A 150 20.44 -1.85 -9.01
C GLY A 150 21.34 -1.60 -7.80
N VAL A 151 21.00 -0.60 -6.99
CA VAL A 151 21.88 -0.10 -5.91
C VAL A 151 21.84 -0.98 -4.66
N GLY A 152 20.75 -1.71 -4.48
CA GLY A 152 20.55 -2.57 -3.30
C GLY A 152 21.55 -3.71 -3.19
N GLY A 153 22.11 -4.19 -4.31
CA GLY A 153 23.12 -5.25 -4.30
C GLY A 153 24.33 -4.93 -3.40
N GLY A 154 24.77 -3.67 -3.38
CA GLY A 154 25.85 -3.27 -2.49
C GLY A 154 25.48 -3.26 -0.99
N VAL A 155 24.20 -3.14 -0.65
CA VAL A 155 23.71 -3.28 0.73
C VAL A 155 23.61 -4.75 1.10
N VAL A 156 23.11 -5.59 0.18
CA VAL A 156 23.03 -7.05 0.33
C VAL A 156 24.40 -7.64 0.66
N ASP A 157 25.40 -7.34 -0.18
CA ASP A 157 26.76 -7.86 -0.02
C ASP A 157 27.42 -7.39 1.30
N ASN A 158 27.31 -6.09 1.61
CA ASN A 158 27.99 -5.53 2.77
C ASN A 158 27.35 -5.92 4.11
N CYS A 159 26.05 -6.19 4.12
CA CYS A 159 25.32 -6.61 5.32
C CYS A 159 25.16 -8.14 5.43
N ASP A 160 25.56 -8.90 4.40
CA ASP A 160 25.38 -10.34 4.31
C ASP A 160 23.90 -10.76 4.55
N ILE A 161 23.00 -10.07 3.84
CA ILE A 161 21.54 -10.25 3.95
C ILE A 161 20.95 -10.80 2.65
N GLN A 162 19.64 -11.04 2.60
CA GLN A 162 18.98 -11.58 1.41
C GLN A 162 18.68 -10.46 0.41
N GLY A 163 18.97 -10.71 -0.85
CA GLY A 163 18.52 -9.88 -1.97
C GLY A 163 17.17 -10.34 -2.51
N PHE A 164 16.31 -9.39 -2.84
CA PHE A 164 15.06 -9.64 -3.56
C PHE A 164 15.26 -9.27 -5.02
N VAL A 165 15.16 -10.26 -5.89
CA VAL A 165 15.24 -10.07 -7.34
C VAL A 165 13.85 -10.23 -7.93
N ASN A 166 13.31 -9.14 -8.47
CA ASN A 166 11.92 -9.05 -8.94
C ASN A 166 11.54 -10.16 -9.93
N ASN A 167 12.40 -10.43 -10.89
CA ASN A 167 12.17 -11.41 -11.97
C ASN A 167 12.56 -12.85 -11.61
N SER A 168 12.89 -13.16 -10.37
CA SER A 168 13.16 -14.51 -9.93
C SER A 168 11.96 -15.44 -10.10
N THR A 169 12.24 -16.73 -10.17
CA THR A 169 11.20 -17.78 -10.23
C THR A 169 10.36 -17.77 -8.95
N PRO A 170 9.03 -17.89 -9.08
CA PRO A 170 8.15 -18.04 -7.93
C PRO A 170 8.51 -19.22 -7.05
N PHE A 171 8.34 -19.07 -5.73
CA PHE A 171 8.56 -20.14 -4.77
C PHE A 171 7.56 -21.28 -4.97
N ASN A 172 7.98 -22.50 -4.66
CA ASN A 172 7.15 -23.71 -4.63
C ASN A 172 6.49 -24.06 -5.98
N GLY A 173 6.98 -23.52 -7.10
CA GLY A 173 6.39 -23.77 -8.42
C GLY A 173 4.97 -23.23 -8.59
N GLU A 174 4.57 -22.24 -7.79
CA GLU A 174 3.26 -21.60 -7.92
C GLU A 174 3.12 -20.87 -9.27
N ASN A 175 1.90 -20.76 -9.78
CA ASN A 175 1.60 -20.30 -11.14
C ASN A 175 1.58 -18.76 -11.27
N TYR A 176 2.69 -18.11 -10.93
CA TYR A 176 2.90 -16.68 -11.13
C TYR A 176 3.97 -16.42 -12.18
N GLN A 177 3.95 -15.25 -12.80
CA GLN A 177 4.94 -14.87 -13.81
C GLN A 177 6.36 -14.82 -13.23
N ASN A 178 6.51 -14.19 -12.08
CA ASN A 178 7.76 -14.00 -11.35
C ASN A 178 7.52 -13.87 -9.84
N LEU A 179 8.60 -13.72 -9.08
CA LEU A 179 8.56 -13.61 -7.62
C LEU A 179 7.84 -12.34 -7.15
N GLN A 180 8.03 -11.20 -7.84
CA GLN A 180 7.34 -9.95 -7.52
C GLN A 180 5.83 -10.13 -7.61
N THR A 181 5.34 -10.72 -8.69
CA THR A 181 3.91 -11.02 -8.87
C THR A 181 3.39 -11.91 -7.73
N GLN A 182 4.11 -13.00 -7.43
CA GLN A 182 3.73 -13.88 -6.31
C GLN A 182 3.62 -13.13 -5.00
N CYS A 183 4.60 -12.29 -4.66
CA CYS A 183 4.59 -11.50 -3.42
C CYS A 183 3.44 -10.50 -3.41
N GLY A 184 3.14 -9.84 -4.53
CA GLY A 184 2.02 -8.91 -4.64
C GLY A 184 0.67 -9.57 -4.36
N TYR A 185 0.40 -10.74 -4.97
CA TYR A 185 -0.81 -11.50 -4.69
C TYR A 185 -0.89 -11.98 -3.23
N LYS A 186 0.21 -12.51 -2.67
CA LYS A 186 0.26 -12.97 -1.28
C LYS A 186 0.04 -11.82 -0.28
N LEU A 187 0.61 -10.64 -0.56
CA LEU A 187 0.39 -9.44 0.26
C LEU A 187 -1.08 -9.01 0.19
N ALA A 188 -1.66 -8.97 -1.01
CA ALA A 188 -3.05 -8.61 -1.19
C ALA A 188 -4.01 -9.55 -0.46
N ASP A 189 -3.77 -10.86 -0.49
CA ASP A 189 -4.54 -11.84 0.26
C ASP A 189 -4.53 -11.53 1.76
N ARG A 190 -3.36 -11.17 2.31
CA ARG A 190 -3.19 -10.83 3.73
C ARG A 190 -3.87 -9.50 4.11
N ILE A 191 -3.79 -8.51 3.23
CA ILE A 191 -4.48 -7.22 3.42
C ILE A 191 -5.99 -7.44 3.43
N ASN A 192 -6.53 -8.15 2.43
CA ASN A 192 -7.97 -8.43 2.34
C ASN A 192 -8.49 -9.30 3.52
N ALA A 193 -7.62 -10.09 4.13
CA ALA A 193 -7.93 -10.85 5.34
C ALA A 193 -7.77 -10.04 6.64
N THR A 194 -7.45 -8.73 6.58
CA THR A 194 -7.20 -7.85 7.72
C THR A 194 -6.05 -8.33 8.63
N GLU A 195 -5.08 -9.04 8.05
CA GLU A 195 -3.94 -9.61 8.78
C GLU A 195 -2.72 -8.69 8.84
N VAL A 196 -2.68 -7.65 8.00
CA VAL A 196 -1.58 -6.67 7.92
C VAL A 196 -1.91 -5.45 8.77
N GLY A 197 -0.89 -4.88 9.42
CA GLY A 197 -1.07 -3.66 10.21
C GLY A 197 0.16 -2.76 10.24
N ILE A 198 -0.09 -1.47 10.45
CA ILE A 198 0.92 -0.43 10.68
C ILE A 198 0.40 0.44 11.82
N ASP A 199 1.22 0.71 12.84
CA ASP A 199 0.85 1.66 13.89
C ASP A 199 0.76 3.08 13.29
N GLU A 200 -0.32 3.81 13.58
CA GLU A 200 -0.58 5.14 12.98
C GLU A 200 0.51 6.17 13.32
N ASP A 201 1.12 6.05 14.49
CA ASP A 201 2.18 6.98 14.97
C ASP A 201 3.49 6.84 14.16
N LEU A 202 3.63 5.78 13.36
CA LEU A 202 4.84 5.51 12.58
C LEU A 202 4.88 6.24 11.23
N ILE A 203 3.75 6.76 10.78
CA ILE A 203 3.59 7.27 9.42
C ILE A 203 3.00 8.67 9.40
N SER A 204 3.49 9.51 8.50
CA SER A 204 2.87 10.78 8.19
C SER A 204 1.62 10.60 7.33
N THR A 205 0.77 11.63 7.28
CA THR A 205 -0.39 11.64 6.36
C THR A 205 0.04 11.45 4.91
N ALA A 206 1.17 12.04 4.51
CA ALA A 206 1.71 11.92 3.15
C ALA A 206 2.15 10.48 2.83
N ASP A 207 2.83 9.81 3.76
CA ASP A 207 3.24 8.41 3.60
C ASP A 207 2.01 7.49 3.55
N LYS A 208 0.98 7.77 4.35
CA LYS A 208 -0.29 7.04 4.32
C LYS A 208 -0.96 7.13 2.94
N GLU A 209 -1.09 8.35 2.39
CA GLU A 209 -1.64 8.56 1.04
C GLU A 209 -0.82 7.84 -0.05
N GLU A 210 0.50 7.82 0.10
CA GLU A 210 1.38 7.15 -0.86
C GLU A 210 1.24 5.62 -0.79
N ILE A 211 1.21 5.04 0.39
CA ILE A 211 0.98 3.60 0.60
C ILE A 211 -0.37 3.18 0.01
N ILE A 212 -1.44 3.94 0.26
CA ILE A 212 -2.76 3.66 -0.32
C ILE A 212 -2.67 3.65 -1.84
N ARG A 213 -2.09 4.68 -2.44
CA ARG A 213 -1.95 4.81 -3.89
C ARG A 213 -1.15 3.68 -4.51
N GLU A 214 -0.07 3.23 -3.87
CA GLU A 214 0.76 2.12 -4.35
C GLU A 214 0.04 0.78 -4.24
N LEU A 215 -0.65 0.52 -3.15
CA LEU A 215 -1.43 -0.70 -2.96
C LEU A 215 -2.63 -0.80 -3.91
N GLU A 216 -3.26 0.33 -4.26
CA GLU A 216 -4.32 0.39 -5.28
C GLU A 216 -3.83 0.07 -6.70
N GLN A 217 -2.52 0.18 -6.96
CA GLN A 217 -1.92 -0.20 -8.24
C GLN A 217 -1.72 -1.71 -8.38
N LEU A 218 -1.82 -2.48 -7.28
CA LEU A 218 -1.76 -3.93 -7.34
C LEU A 218 -3.03 -4.46 -8.04
N GLN A 219 -2.87 -4.90 -9.27
CA GLN A 219 -3.99 -5.31 -10.13
C GLN A 219 -3.72 -6.65 -10.80
N THR A 220 -4.80 -7.39 -11.04
CA THR A 220 -4.73 -8.56 -11.90
C THR A 220 -4.62 -8.13 -13.36
N TRP A 221 -3.70 -8.71 -14.09
CA TRP A 221 -3.61 -8.57 -15.54
C TRP A 221 -4.07 -9.86 -16.19
N LYS A 222 -4.41 -9.80 -17.48
CA LYS A 222 -4.67 -11.02 -18.24
C LYS A 222 -3.45 -11.93 -18.12
N ALA A 223 -3.70 -13.22 -17.83
CA ALA A 223 -2.67 -14.23 -17.84
C ALA A 223 -1.84 -14.15 -19.14
N ASP A 224 -0.55 -14.47 -19.05
CA ASP A 224 0.30 -14.54 -20.24
C ASP A 224 -0.08 -15.71 -21.15
N SER A 225 0.68 -15.87 -22.27
CA SER A 225 0.48 -16.98 -23.20
C SER A 225 0.60 -18.38 -22.56
N ASP A 226 1.31 -18.47 -21.44
CA ASP A 226 1.55 -19.70 -20.68
C ASP A 226 0.54 -19.89 -19.54
N GLY A 227 -0.44 -18.99 -19.43
CA GLY A 227 -1.50 -19.01 -18.41
C GLY A 227 -1.03 -18.62 -17.00
N LYS A 228 0.13 -17.96 -16.89
CA LYS A 228 0.64 -17.48 -15.60
C LYS A 228 -0.03 -16.18 -15.16
N LEU A 229 -0.27 -16.06 -13.87
CA LEU A 229 -0.79 -14.83 -13.26
C LEU A 229 0.26 -13.72 -13.31
N LYS A 230 -0.23 -12.51 -13.66
CA LYS A 230 0.55 -11.27 -13.73
C LYS A 230 0.00 -10.24 -12.79
#